data_5850b2adb0fc8d327a2f0a173ff50f45
#
_entry.id   5850b2adb0fc8d327a2f0a173ff50f45
#
_cell.length_a   1.000
_cell.length_b   1.000
_cell.length_c   1.000
_cell.angle_alpha   90.00
_cell.angle_beta   90.00
_cell.angle_gamma   90.00
#
_symmetry.space_group_name_H-M   'P 1'
#
loop_
_entity.id
_entity.type
_entity.pdbx_description
1 polymer ?
#
loop_
_entity_poly.entity_id
_entity_poly.type
_entity_poly.pdbx_seq_one_letter_code
_entity_poly.pdbx_strand_id
1 'polypeptide(L)'
;MRIHCLGGGLVGSFVTRKLHEAGHDVHLYDIVPRTTSATFHLEDAMTANHSEADFVVNMVPGSIGHEVLSGLYAAGHRIVDLSFSEITPDALEAGAGAVLWDVGIAPGLSNMLVALASREFGHLDKVTIKVGGNPAEPDNTWSYMAPFSPHDVIAEYTRPARTVRDGTITIVPAISDLHEIDANGRTMEAFLTDGLRSLINLPASSMGEYTVRWPGHIQRYQESNQTPDELVEAWRFDPARPEFTWMEVRVQSAETEVVWTVEDHGHNGDSSMARTTGLVTYACVEVWAKQALFNEGIHPPEDLPTNAIQEVLDVLQREGVSISCRRSNVKP
;
A
#
# COMPACT_ATOMS: atom_id res chain seq x y z
N MET A 1 11.04 -21.50 -5.19
CA MET A 1 10.67 -21.41 -3.77
C MET A 1 9.23 -21.82 -3.62
N ARG A 2 8.84 -22.34 -2.46
CA ARG A 2 7.43 -22.56 -2.11
C ARG A 2 6.90 -21.32 -1.40
N ILE A 3 5.84 -20.73 -1.95
CA ILE A 3 5.28 -19.47 -1.43
C ILE A 3 3.80 -19.69 -1.13
N HIS A 4 3.40 -19.38 0.10
CA HIS A 4 2.01 -19.42 0.52
C HIS A 4 1.43 -18.01 0.48
N CYS A 5 0.42 -17.79 -0.35
CA CYS A 5 -0.32 -16.55 -0.52
C CYS A 5 -1.63 -16.65 0.27
N LEU A 6 -1.88 -15.73 1.18
CA LEU A 6 -3.06 -15.70 2.04
C LEU A 6 -3.98 -14.56 1.60
N GLY A 7 -5.21 -14.91 1.14
CA GLY A 7 -6.17 -13.96 0.59
C GLY A 7 -6.07 -13.82 -0.93
N GLY A 8 -7.13 -14.19 -1.65
CA GLY A 8 -7.28 -14.17 -3.11
C GLY A 8 -8.20 -13.04 -3.61
N GLY A 9 -8.17 -11.87 -2.97
CA GLY A 9 -8.85 -10.67 -3.45
C GLY A 9 -8.23 -10.11 -4.73
N LEU A 10 -8.56 -8.88 -5.14
CA LEU A 10 -8.03 -8.26 -6.36
C LEU A 10 -6.49 -8.25 -6.37
N VAL A 11 -5.88 -7.71 -5.32
CA VAL A 11 -4.40 -7.65 -5.19
C VAL A 11 -3.82 -9.06 -5.01
N GLY A 12 -4.40 -9.87 -4.12
CA GLY A 12 -3.88 -11.21 -3.82
C GLY A 12 -3.89 -12.15 -5.02
N SER A 13 -4.90 -12.09 -5.87
CA SER A 13 -4.96 -12.86 -7.12
C SER A 13 -3.86 -12.42 -8.10
N PHE A 14 -3.61 -11.11 -8.20
CA PHE A 14 -2.53 -10.56 -9.02
C PHE A 14 -1.15 -11.04 -8.53
N VAL A 15 -0.85 -10.88 -7.24
CA VAL A 15 0.43 -11.30 -6.62
C VAL A 15 0.66 -12.80 -6.79
N THR A 16 -0.36 -13.62 -6.49
CA THR A 16 -0.31 -15.07 -6.64
C THR A 16 0.06 -15.46 -8.06
N ARG A 17 -0.58 -14.86 -9.06
CA ARG A 17 -0.31 -15.10 -10.47
C ARG A 17 1.11 -14.67 -10.85
N LYS A 18 1.55 -13.47 -10.45
CA LYS A 18 2.90 -12.97 -10.76
C LYS A 18 4.00 -13.87 -10.19
N LEU A 19 3.86 -14.31 -8.95
CA LEU A 19 4.80 -15.25 -8.33
C LEU A 19 4.80 -16.61 -9.04
N HIS A 20 3.64 -17.09 -9.46
CA HIS A 20 3.53 -18.34 -10.23
C HIS A 20 4.17 -18.22 -11.62
N GLU A 21 3.94 -17.11 -12.33
CA GLU A 21 4.56 -16.80 -13.63
C GLU A 21 6.10 -16.68 -13.52
N ALA A 22 6.62 -16.24 -12.37
CA ALA A 22 8.05 -16.22 -12.07
C ALA A 22 8.65 -17.61 -11.80
N GLY A 23 7.83 -18.68 -11.81
CA GLY A 23 8.27 -20.06 -11.68
C GLY A 23 8.35 -20.56 -10.24
N HIS A 24 7.68 -19.91 -9.30
CA HIS A 24 7.58 -20.39 -7.93
C HIS A 24 6.48 -21.45 -7.78
N ASP A 25 6.63 -22.33 -6.78
CA ASP A 25 5.61 -23.26 -6.31
C ASP A 25 4.66 -22.48 -5.37
N VAL A 26 3.56 -21.96 -5.95
CA VAL A 26 2.66 -21.03 -5.26
C VAL A 26 1.38 -21.72 -4.81
N HIS A 27 1.04 -21.54 -3.54
CA HIS A 27 -0.16 -22.06 -2.90
C HIS A 27 -1.02 -20.88 -2.42
N LEU A 28 -2.25 -20.75 -2.95
CA LEU A 28 -3.21 -19.72 -2.55
C LEU A 28 -4.22 -20.29 -1.55
N TYR A 29 -4.35 -19.62 -0.41
CA TYR A 29 -5.32 -19.93 0.65
C TYR A 29 -6.39 -18.85 0.71
N ASP A 30 -7.66 -19.23 0.62
CA ASP A 30 -8.80 -18.32 0.76
C ASP A 30 -10.02 -19.10 1.29
N ILE A 31 -10.88 -18.44 2.05
CA ILE A 31 -12.15 -19.00 2.53
C ILE A 31 -13.27 -18.96 1.47
N VAL A 32 -13.01 -18.27 0.36
CA VAL A 32 -13.92 -18.20 -0.81
C VAL A 32 -13.24 -18.85 -2.00
N PRO A 33 -13.94 -19.71 -2.78
CA PRO A 33 -13.36 -20.32 -3.98
C PRO A 33 -12.80 -19.28 -4.97
N ARG A 34 -11.58 -19.52 -5.45
CA ARG A 34 -10.88 -18.65 -6.42
C ARG A 34 -10.44 -19.42 -7.64
N THR A 35 -10.48 -18.76 -8.79
CA THR A 35 -9.87 -19.28 -10.02
C THR A 35 -8.43 -18.78 -10.09
N THR A 36 -7.47 -19.69 -10.11
CA THR A 36 -6.04 -19.36 -10.16
C THR A 36 -5.27 -20.43 -10.92
N SER A 37 -4.10 -20.09 -11.46
CA SER A 37 -3.13 -21.04 -12.02
C SER A 37 -2.25 -21.69 -10.94
N ALA A 38 -2.20 -21.13 -9.74
CA ALA A 38 -1.50 -21.68 -8.59
C ALA A 38 -2.30 -22.82 -7.93
N THR A 39 -1.68 -23.56 -7.01
CA THR A 39 -2.38 -24.54 -6.19
C THR A 39 -3.33 -23.84 -5.23
N PHE A 40 -4.63 -24.13 -5.33
CA PHE A 40 -5.65 -23.48 -4.49
C PHE A 40 -6.05 -24.35 -3.31
N HIS A 41 -6.15 -23.73 -2.12
CA HIS A 41 -6.64 -24.31 -0.89
C HIS A 41 -7.86 -23.52 -0.40
N LEU A 42 -9.01 -24.18 -0.28
CA LEU A 42 -10.21 -23.59 0.35
C LEU A 42 -10.07 -23.77 1.87
N GLU A 43 -9.25 -22.95 2.48
CA GLU A 43 -8.88 -23.06 3.90
C GLU A 43 -8.70 -21.67 4.51
N ASP A 44 -8.96 -21.56 5.82
CA ASP A 44 -8.72 -20.35 6.59
C ASP A 44 -7.21 -20.18 6.83
N ALA A 45 -6.68 -19.01 6.46
CA ALA A 45 -5.29 -18.64 6.64
C ALA A 45 -4.77 -18.77 8.08
N MET A 46 -5.65 -18.58 9.08
CA MET A 46 -5.29 -18.68 10.51
C MET A 46 -5.07 -20.13 10.97
N THR A 47 -5.69 -21.09 10.32
CA THR A 47 -5.66 -22.50 10.75
C THR A 47 -4.87 -23.39 9.80
N ALA A 48 -4.57 -22.94 8.60
CA ALA A 48 -3.80 -23.67 7.62
C ALA A 48 -2.34 -23.86 8.06
N ASN A 49 -1.75 -24.95 7.58
CA ASN A 49 -0.34 -25.26 7.89
C ASN A 49 0.60 -24.61 6.86
N HIS A 50 1.45 -23.71 7.32
CA HIS A 50 2.41 -23.01 6.47
C HIS A 50 3.88 -23.46 6.68
N SER A 51 4.14 -24.54 7.42
CA SER A 51 5.49 -24.99 7.81
C SER A 51 6.42 -25.31 6.64
N GLU A 52 5.88 -25.60 5.45
CA GLU A 52 6.68 -25.91 4.25
C GLU A 52 6.96 -24.67 3.38
N ALA A 53 6.44 -23.49 3.74
CA ALA A 53 6.64 -22.28 2.97
C ALA A 53 8.03 -21.69 3.19
N ASP A 54 8.73 -21.32 2.10
CA ASP A 54 9.92 -20.49 2.15
C ASP A 54 9.55 -19.04 2.49
N PHE A 55 8.38 -18.58 1.98
CA PHE A 55 7.77 -17.29 2.25
C PHE A 55 6.25 -17.41 2.42
N VAL A 56 5.70 -16.58 3.29
CA VAL A 56 4.26 -16.36 3.40
C VAL A 56 3.96 -14.91 2.99
N VAL A 57 3.01 -14.72 2.07
CA VAL A 57 2.54 -13.39 1.66
C VAL A 57 1.15 -13.18 2.25
N ASN A 58 1.06 -12.30 3.25
CA ASN A 58 -0.19 -12.01 3.95
C ASN A 58 -0.94 -10.87 3.28
N MET A 59 -2.07 -11.19 2.65
CA MET A 59 -2.93 -10.27 1.87
C MET A 59 -4.39 -10.35 2.33
N VAL A 60 -4.61 -10.80 3.55
CA VAL A 60 -5.95 -10.87 4.15
C VAL A 60 -6.46 -9.44 4.49
N PRO A 61 -7.78 -9.24 4.69
CA PRO A 61 -8.33 -7.96 5.12
C PRO A 61 -7.67 -7.44 6.42
N GLY A 62 -7.53 -6.12 6.54
CA GLY A 62 -6.90 -5.46 7.69
C GLY A 62 -7.53 -5.83 9.04
N SER A 63 -8.82 -6.15 9.05
CA SER A 63 -9.55 -6.56 10.26
C SER A 63 -9.03 -7.82 10.95
N ILE A 64 -8.40 -8.73 10.19
CA ILE A 64 -7.81 -10.00 10.70
C ILE A 64 -6.30 -10.07 10.48
N GLY A 65 -5.74 -9.12 9.75
CA GLY A 65 -4.34 -9.13 9.30
C GLY A 65 -3.34 -9.23 10.44
N HIS A 66 -3.54 -8.47 11.51
CA HIS A 66 -2.64 -8.48 12.66
C HIS A 66 -2.63 -9.83 13.39
N GLU A 67 -3.79 -10.49 13.52
CA GLU A 67 -3.89 -11.80 14.18
C GLU A 67 -3.19 -12.89 13.35
N VAL A 68 -3.43 -12.92 12.04
CA VAL A 68 -2.75 -13.83 11.10
C VAL A 68 -1.24 -13.61 11.15
N LEU A 69 -0.80 -12.35 11.06
CA LEU A 69 0.61 -11.97 11.10
C LEU A 69 1.28 -12.39 12.40
N SER A 70 0.61 -12.19 13.54
CA SER A 70 1.11 -12.57 14.87
C SER A 70 1.38 -14.09 14.97
N GLY A 71 0.44 -14.91 14.50
CA GLY A 71 0.60 -16.36 14.46
C GLY A 71 1.76 -16.81 13.59
N LEU A 72 1.88 -16.25 12.39
CA LEU A 72 2.97 -16.56 11.45
C LEU A 72 4.34 -16.14 11.98
N TYR A 73 4.43 -14.95 12.58
CA TYR A 73 5.66 -14.42 13.16
C TYR A 73 6.14 -15.27 14.34
N ALA A 74 5.21 -15.64 15.23
CA ALA A 74 5.51 -16.55 16.36
C ALA A 74 5.98 -17.93 15.88
N ALA A 75 5.44 -18.44 14.76
CA ALA A 75 5.82 -19.71 14.14
C ALA A 75 7.16 -19.68 13.40
N GLY A 76 7.79 -18.51 13.25
CA GLY A 76 9.12 -18.39 12.65
C GLY A 76 9.15 -18.22 11.13
N HIS A 77 8.05 -17.81 10.51
CA HIS A 77 7.98 -17.63 9.06
C HIS A 77 8.67 -16.35 8.58
N ARG A 78 9.10 -16.36 7.30
CA ARG A 78 9.43 -15.15 6.54
C ARG A 78 8.16 -14.62 5.89
N ILE A 79 7.76 -13.40 6.26
CA ILE A 79 6.46 -12.85 5.93
C ILE A 79 6.60 -11.53 5.19
N VAL A 80 5.93 -11.43 4.04
CA VAL A 80 5.70 -10.17 3.33
C VAL A 80 4.22 -9.82 3.55
N ASP A 81 3.96 -8.70 4.25
CA ASP A 81 2.62 -8.34 4.71
C ASP A 81 2.13 -7.03 4.08
N LEU A 82 0.90 -7.05 3.58
CA LEU A 82 0.18 -5.88 3.09
C LEU A 82 -1.26 -5.79 3.62
N SER A 83 -1.54 -6.42 4.75
CA SER A 83 -2.90 -6.51 5.29
C SER A 83 -3.46 -5.19 5.84
N PHE A 84 -2.68 -4.13 5.97
CA PHE A 84 -3.07 -2.78 6.39
C PHE A 84 -3.94 -2.74 7.67
N SER A 85 -3.56 -3.53 8.67
CA SER A 85 -4.26 -3.55 9.95
C SER A 85 -4.14 -2.22 10.71
N GLU A 86 -5.13 -1.90 11.55
CA GLU A 86 -5.10 -0.71 12.40
C GLU A 86 -3.93 -0.77 13.40
N ILE A 87 -3.71 -1.95 13.99
CA ILE A 87 -2.56 -2.20 14.85
C ILE A 87 -1.34 -2.46 13.97
N THR A 88 -0.30 -1.65 14.13
CA THR A 88 0.95 -1.81 13.39
C THR A 88 1.77 -2.98 13.91
N PRO A 89 2.55 -3.68 13.06
CA PRO A 89 3.32 -4.85 13.46
C PRO A 89 4.42 -4.60 14.48
N ASP A 90 4.85 -3.36 14.68
CA ASP A 90 5.79 -2.98 15.75
C ASP A 90 5.22 -3.23 17.16
N ALA A 91 3.91 -3.46 17.30
CA ALA A 91 3.26 -3.88 18.54
C ALA A 91 3.26 -5.42 18.74
N LEU A 92 3.79 -6.22 17.81
CA LEU A 92 3.86 -7.67 17.94
C LEU A 92 4.79 -8.08 19.08
N GLU A 93 4.39 -9.12 19.80
CA GLU A 93 5.26 -9.77 20.79
C GLU A 93 6.47 -10.41 20.09
N ALA A 94 7.54 -10.66 20.85
CA ALA A 94 8.75 -11.29 20.33
C ALA A 94 8.45 -12.65 19.69
N GLY A 95 8.91 -12.85 18.44
CA GLY A 95 8.76 -14.07 17.66
C GLY A 95 10.07 -14.50 17.04
N ALA A 96 10.05 -15.63 16.33
CA ALA A 96 11.23 -16.19 15.67
C ALA A 96 11.27 -15.93 14.18
N GLY A 97 10.26 -15.27 13.61
CA GLY A 97 10.13 -15.00 12.19
C GLY A 97 10.83 -13.72 11.76
N ALA A 98 10.66 -13.40 10.47
CA ALA A 98 11.04 -12.13 9.89
C ALA A 98 9.84 -11.56 9.12
N VAL A 99 9.53 -10.28 9.33
CA VAL A 99 8.39 -9.59 8.71
C VAL A 99 8.88 -8.38 7.93
N LEU A 100 8.48 -8.25 6.68
CA LEU A 100 8.49 -7.01 5.92
C LEU A 100 7.04 -6.60 5.69
N TRP A 101 6.60 -5.52 6.31
CA TRP A 101 5.19 -5.14 6.37
C TRP A 101 4.88 -3.84 5.61
N ASP A 102 3.59 -3.60 5.37
CA ASP A 102 3.09 -2.43 4.60
C ASP A 102 3.75 -2.33 3.20
N VAL A 103 3.83 -3.42 2.45
CA VAL A 103 4.50 -3.46 1.14
C VAL A 103 3.56 -3.26 -0.05
N GLY A 104 2.69 -2.27 0.05
CA GLY A 104 1.83 -1.80 -1.04
C GLY A 104 2.41 -0.61 -1.81
N ILE A 105 1.55 0.12 -2.51
CA ILE A 105 1.94 1.38 -3.15
C ILE A 105 2.09 2.50 -2.11
N ALA A 106 1.11 2.66 -1.20
CA ALA A 106 1.11 3.56 -0.07
C ALA A 106 0.13 3.03 1.00
N PRO A 107 0.66 2.59 2.14
CA PRO A 107 2.08 2.50 2.51
C PRO A 107 2.85 1.46 1.69
N GLY A 108 4.17 1.63 1.62
CA GLY A 108 5.09 0.73 0.94
C GLY A 108 6.06 1.45 0.01
N LEU A 109 5.72 1.59 -1.28
CA LEU A 109 6.55 2.34 -2.23
C LEU A 109 6.74 3.79 -1.78
N SER A 110 5.70 4.44 -1.25
CA SER A 110 5.79 5.78 -0.66
C SER A 110 6.86 5.85 0.42
N ASN A 111 6.87 4.86 1.32
CA ASN A 111 7.85 4.75 2.41
C ASN A 111 9.27 4.58 1.86
N MET A 112 9.46 3.71 0.87
CA MET A 112 10.74 3.48 0.21
C MET A 112 11.31 4.77 -0.41
N LEU A 113 10.46 5.56 -1.08
CA LEU A 113 10.86 6.83 -1.71
C LEU A 113 11.25 7.89 -0.66
N VAL A 114 10.49 7.99 0.44
CA VAL A 114 10.84 8.85 1.56
C VAL A 114 12.14 8.40 2.22
N ALA A 115 12.36 7.08 2.38
CA ALA A 115 13.61 6.54 2.92
C ALA A 115 14.83 6.89 2.06
N LEU A 116 14.70 6.87 0.73
CA LEU A 116 15.78 7.34 -0.18
C LEU A 116 16.14 8.80 0.08
N ALA A 117 15.13 9.68 0.21
CA ALA A 117 15.35 11.09 0.53
C ALA A 117 15.95 11.27 1.94
N SER A 118 15.44 10.54 2.93
CA SER A 118 15.96 10.62 4.31
C SER A 118 17.43 10.21 4.40
N ARG A 119 17.84 9.17 3.66
CA ARG A 119 19.24 8.75 3.59
C ARG A 119 20.16 9.79 2.93
N GLU A 120 19.63 10.52 1.94
CA GLU A 120 20.39 11.57 1.24
C GLU A 120 20.50 12.84 2.07
N PHE A 121 19.38 13.28 2.68
CA PHE A 121 19.32 14.60 3.31
C PHE A 121 19.50 14.58 4.84
N GLY A 122 19.28 13.41 5.47
CA GLY A 122 19.24 13.29 6.93
C GLY A 122 17.91 13.78 7.49
N HIS A 123 17.77 15.06 7.78
CA HIS A 123 16.52 15.67 8.24
C HIS A 123 15.63 16.12 7.09
N LEU A 124 14.31 15.90 7.21
CA LEU A 124 13.32 16.30 6.22
C LEU A 124 12.45 17.45 6.76
N ASP A 125 12.40 18.58 6.04
CA ASP A 125 11.57 19.70 6.48
C ASP A 125 10.09 19.39 6.27
N LYS A 126 9.75 18.85 5.10
CA LYS A 126 8.37 18.50 4.78
C LYS A 126 8.28 17.26 3.90
N VAL A 127 7.40 16.33 4.28
CA VAL A 127 7.01 15.18 3.48
C VAL A 127 5.51 15.24 3.22
N THR A 128 5.12 15.15 1.95
CA THR A 128 3.72 15.07 1.53
C THR A 128 3.55 13.90 0.60
N ILE A 129 2.71 12.95 0.97
CA ILE A 129 2.33 11.81 0.16
C ILE A 129 0.88 12.00 -0.24
N LYS A 130 0.56 11.83 -1.51
CA LYS A 130 -0.80 11.85 -2.05
C LYS A 130 -1.00 10.63 -2.91
N VAL A 131 -2.05 9.85 -2.65
CA VAL A 131 -2.31 8.60 -3.39
C VAL A 131 -3.81 8.38 -3.58
N GLY A 132 -4.19 7.81 -4.71
CA GLY A 132 -5.57 7.40 -4.94
C GLY A 132 -5.72 6.52 -6.17
N GLY A 133 -6.60 5.51 -6.04
CA GLY A 133 -7.15 4.76 -7.16
C GLY A 133 -8.55 5.29 -7.46
N ASN A 134 -8.80 5.71 -8.70
CA ASN A 134 -10.04 6.37 -9.08
C ASN A 134 -10.49 5.94 -10.49
N PRO A 135 -11.79 5.96 -10.80
CA PRO A 135 -12.25 5.88 -12.18
C PRO A 135 -11.56 6.94 -13.05
N ALA A 136 -11.30 6.60 -14.32
CA ALA A 136 -10.63 7.52 -15.27
C ALA A 136 -11.40 8.84 -15.46
N GLU A 137 -12.73 8.78 -15.34
CA GLU A 137 -13.62 9.93 -15.44
C GLU A 137 -14.61 9.95 -14.27
N PRO A 138 -14.96 11.14 -13.75
CA PRO A 138 -16.00 11.26 -12.74
C PRO A 138 -17.37 10.92 -13.34
N ASP A 139 -18.33 10.59 -12.50
CA ASP A 139 -19.70 10.30 -12.86
C ASP A 139 -20.70 11.09 -12.00
N ASN A 140 -22.00 10.91 -12.27
CA ASN A 140 -23.07 11.57 -11.51
C ASN A 140 -23.42 10.83 -10.18
N THR A 141 -22.67 9.77 -9.83
CA THR A 141 -22.87 8.99 -8.63
C THR A 141 -21.75 9.28 -7.62
N TRP A 142 -20.95 8.30 -7.28
CA TRP A 142 -19.87 8.46 -6.31
C TRP A 142 -18.55 8.94 -6.93
N SER A 143 -18.40 8.88 -8.25
CA SER A 143 -17.12 9.10 -8.96
C SER A 143 -15.99 8.26 -8.35
N TYR A 144 -16.34 7.11 -7.80
CA TYR A 144 -15.46 6.22 -7.06
C TYR A 144 -15.89 4.75 -7.21
N MET A 145 -14.93 3.85 -7.14
CA MET A 145 -15.10 2.41 -6.92
C MET A 145 -13.90 1.91 -6.13
N ALA A 146 -14.14 1.03 -5.16
CA ALA A 146 -13.10 0.56 -4.23
C ALA A 146 -12.15 -0.43 -4.94
N PRO A 147 -10.88 -0.08 -5.13
CA PRO A 147 -9.92 -0.92 -5.87
C PRO A 147 -9.31 -2.04 -5.01
N PHE A 148 -9.64 -2.09 -3.72
CA PHE A 148 -9.25 -3.12 -2.75
C PHE A 148 -10.38 -3.35 -1.74
N SER A 149 -10.10 -3.92 -0.56
CA SER A 149 -11.12 -4.19 0.47
C SER A 149 -11.99 -2.96 0.75
N PRO A 150 -13.29 -2.96 0.43
CA PRO A 150 -14.15 -1.79 0.64
C PRO A 150 -14.28 -1.37 2.10
N HIS A 151 -14.18 -2.31 3.04
CA HIS A 151 -14.19 -2.00 4.47
C HIS A 151 -12.94 -1.26 4.91
N ASP A 152 -11.77 -1.62 4.35
CA ASP A 152 -10.52 -0.92 4.61
C ASP A 152 -10.54 0.49 4.00
N VAL A 153 -11.19 0.65 2.83
CA VAL A 153 -11.46 1.99 2.25
C VAL A 153 -12.30 2.83 3.19
N ILE A 154 -13.40 2.30 3.77
CA ILE A 154 -14.24 3.05 4.71
C ILE A 154 -13.43 3.50 5.94
N ALA A 155 -12.44 2.71 6.36
CA ALA A 155 -11.56 3.10 7.46
C ALA A 155 -10.75 4.38 7.15
N GLU A 156 -10.42 4.67 5.89
CA GLU A 156 -9.76 5.92 5.49
C GLU A 156 -10.61 7.16 5.82
N TYR A 157 -11.94 7.05 5.84
CA TYR A 157 -12.88 8.15 6.10
C TYR A 157 -13.25 8.30 7.57
N THR A 158 -12.93 7.34 8.40
CA THR A 158 -13.36 7.30 9.80
C THR A 158 -12.21 7.29 10.80
N ARG A 159 -11.06 6.73 10.43
CA ARG A 159 -9.88 6.64 11.29
C ARG A 159 -9.20 8.01 11.41
N PRO A 160 -8.93 8.50 12.65
CA PRO A 160 -8.11 9.70 12.83
C PRO A 160 -6.72 9.51 12.22
N ALA A 161 -6.21 10.53 11.53
CA ALA A 161 -4.92 10.49 10.86
C ALA A 161 -3.78 10.93 11.80
N ARG A 162 -2.71 10.15 11.85
CA ARG A 162 -1.45 10.53 12.47
C ARG A 162 -0.65 11.35 11.45
N THR A 163 -0.18 12.51 11.89
CA THR A 163 0.67 13.43 11.11
C THR A 163 1.88 13.84 11.94
N VAL A 164 2.91 14.37 11.32
CA VAL A 164 4.00 15.04 12.04
C VAL A 164 3.86 16.56 11.82
N ARG A 165 3.85 17.33 12.91
CA ARG A 165 3.82 18.80 12.92
C ARG A 165 4.86 19.30 13.89
N ASP A 166 5.74 20.18 13.42
CA ASP A 166 6.86 20.70 14.21
C ASP A 166 7.67 19.60 14.91
N GLY A 167 7.94 18.51 14.19
CA GLY A 167 8.66 17.34 14.69
C GLY A 167 7.89 16.49 15.72
N THR A 168 6.60 16.74 15.91
CA THR A 168 5.77 16.04 16.90
C THR A 168 4.62 15.29 16.22
N ILE A 169 4.39 14.03 16.62
CA ILE A 169 3.25 13.26 16.16
C ILE A 169 1.96 13.93 16.66
N THR A 170 1.08 14.26 15.74
CA THR A 170 -0.20 14.90 16.01
C THR A 170 -1.31 14.06 15.38
N ILE A 171 -2.38 13.80 16.14
CA ILE A 171 -3.57 13.09 15.67
C ILE A 171 -4.61 14.12 15.27
N VAL A 172 -5.12 14.04 14.05
CA VAL A 172 -6.17 14.93 13.52
C VAL A 172 -7.40 14.11 13.12
N PRO A 173 -8.60 14.71 13.13
CA PRO A 173 -9.81 14.00 12.69
C PRO A 173 -9.67 13.48 11.25
N ALA A 174 -10.37 12.39 10.93
CA ALA A 174 -10.51 11.92 9.56
C ALA A 174 -11.04 13.04 8.64
N ILE A 175 -10.68 12.99 7.37
CA ILE A 175 -11.10 13.97 6.34
C ILE A 175 -10.68 15.41 6.70
N SER A 176 -9.56 15.58 7.40
CA SER A 176 -8.99 16.90 7.65
C SER A 176 -8.23 17.41 6.42
N ASP A 177 -8.06 18.74 6.35
CA ASP A 177 -7.24 19.42 5.34
C ASP A 177 -7.65 19.08 3.90
N LEU A 178 -8.98 19.04 3.65
CA LEU A 178 -9.53 18.85 2.31
C LEU A 178 -9.18 20.04 1.41
N HIS A 179 -8.50 19.77 0.28
CA HIS A 179 -8.11 20.82 -0.67
C HIS A 179 -7.98 20.26 -2.09
N GLU A 180 -8.11 21.16 -3.08
CA GLU A 180 -7.89 20.83 -4.47
C GLU A 180 -6.40 20.65 -4.79
N ILE A 181 -6.10 19.73 -5.69
CA ILE A 181 -4.77 19.45 -6.22
C ILE A 181 -4.81 19.23 -7.74
N ASP A 182 -3.68 19.39 -8.39
CA ASP A 182 -3.46 18.88 -9.74
C ASP A 182 -2.80 17.51 -9.69
N ALA A 183 -3.44 16.51 -10.27
CA ALA A 183 -2.92 15.17 -10.42
C ALA A 183 -2.69 14.86 -11.92
N ASN A 184 -1.56 15.31 -12.46
CA ASN A 184 -1.19 15.18 -13.86
C ASN A 184 -2.26 15.79 -14.81
N GLY A 185 -2.68 17.02 -14.53
CA GLY A 185 -3.68 17.75 -15.32
C GLY A 185 -5.14 17.41 -14.99
N ARG A 186 -5.38 16.58 -13.99
CA ARG A 186 -6.71 16.32 -13.43
C ARG A 186 -6.89 17.13 -12.14
N THR A 187 -7.92 17.95 -12.07
CA THR A 187 -8.32 18.58 -10.81
C THR A 187 -8.93 17.52 -9.91
N MET A 188 -8.30 17.26 -8.76
CA MET A 188 -8.71 16.29 -7.77
C MET A 188 -8.82 16.93 -6.39
N GLU A 189 -9.41 16.24 -5.42
CA GLU A 189 -9.40 16.62 -4.00
C GLU A 189 -8.52 15.66 -3.21
N ALA A 190 -7.74 16.21 -2.27
CA ALA A 190 -6.92 15.45 -1.33
C ALA A 190 -7.32 15.76 0.11
N PHE A 191 -7.33 14.74 0.97
CA PHE A 191 -7.63 14.87 2.39
C PHE A 191 -6.74 13.94 3.22
N LEU A 192 -6.40 14.35 4.44
CA LEU A 192 -5.51 13.57 5.33
C LEU A 192 -6.10 12.22 5.71
N THR A 193 -5.27 11.20 5.62
CA THR A 193 -5.54 9.82 6.02
C THR A 193 -4.40 9.23 6.85
N ASP A 194 -4.63 8.12 7.57
CA ASP A 194 -3.66 7.49 8.47
C ASP A 194 -2.71 6.52 7.72
N GLY A 195 -2.06 7.01 6.67
CA GLY A 195 -1.19 6.20 5.81
C GLY A 195 0.32 6.35 6.09
N LEU A 196 0.76 7.31 6.91
CA LEU A 196 2.19 7.47 7.21
C LEU A 196 2.81 6.24 7.87
N ARG A 197 2.06 5.54 8.71
CA ARG A 197 2.48 4.30 9.36
C ARG A 197 3.84 4.44 10.05
N SER A 198 4.84 3.64 9.64
CA SER A 198 6.20 3.67 10.18
C SER A 198 6.97 4.97 9.89
N LEU A 199 6.61 5.69 8.82
CA LEU A 199 7.27 6.96 8.45
C LEU A 199 7.29 8.01 9.57
N ILE A 200 6.32 7.96 10.49
CA ILE A 200 6.27 8.89 11.63
C ILE A 200 7.51 8.81 12.53
N ASN A 201 8.31 7.74 12.42
CA ASN A 201 9.55 7.54 13.16
C ASN A 201 10.77 8.16 12.47
N LEU A 202 10.65 8.62 11.23
CA LEU A 202 11.75 9.28 10.53
C LEU A 202 11.91 10.75 10.99
N PRO A 203 13.15 11.29 10.97
CA PRO A 203 13.42 12.66 11.41
C PRO A 203 12.86 13.67 10.41
N ALA A 204 11.66 14.19 10.68
CA ALA A 204 11.04 15.25 9.87
C ALA A 204 10.35 16.31 10.71
N SER A 205 10.32 17.56 10.19
CA SER A 205 9.57 18.65 10.80
C SER A 205 8.07 18.54 10.54
N SER A 206 7.68 18.10 9.33
CA SER A 206 6.27 17.96 8.94
C SER A 206 6.07 16.77 8.00
N MET A 207 5.07 15.93 8.29
CA MET A 207 4.64 14.83 7.40
C MET A 207 3.13 14.69 7.37
N GLY A 208 2.58 14.40 6.17
CA GLY A 208 1.18 14.05 5.98
C GLY A 208 0.99 13.16 4.78
N GLU A 209 0.07 12.19 4.91
CA GLU A 209 -0.43 11.40 3.79
C GLU A 209 -1.87 11.77 3.50
N TYR A 210 -2.20 11.83 2.22
CA TYR A 210 -3.50 12.28 1.72
C TYR A 210 -4.05 11.25 0.74
N THR A 211 -5.29 10.88 0.96
CA THR A 211 -6.07 10.13 -0.02
C THR A 211 -6.64 11.10 -1.06
N VAL A 212 -6.59 10.68 -2.34
CA VAL A 212 -7.01 11.51 -3.49
C VAL A 212 -8.29 10.95 -4.10
N ARG A 213 -9.27 11.82 -4.33
CA ARG A 213 -10.58 11.51 -4.92
C ARG A 213 -11.01 12.58 -5.92
N TRP A 214 -11.98 12.25 -6.78
CA TRP A 214 -12.63 13.25 -7.62
C TRP A 214 -13.36 14.31 -6.78
N PRO A 215 -13.42 15.58 -7.21
CA PRO A 215 -14.11 16.64 -6.50
C PRO A 215 -15.58 16.32 -6.22
N GLY A 216 -16.02 16.67 -5.02
CA GLY A 216 -17.38 16.42 -4.55
C GLY A 216 -17.63 15.02 -3.96
N HIS A 217 -16.68 14.08 -4.07
CA HIS A 217 -16.81 12.76 -3.45
C HIS A 217 -16.91 12.85 -1.94
N ILE A 218 -16.03 13.64 -1.30
CA ILE A 218 -16.00 13.80 0.15
C ILE A 218 -17.23 14.54 0.65
N GLN A 219 -17.67 15.59 -0.04
CA GLN A 219 -18.91 16.27 0.29
C GLN A 219 -20.09 15.28 0.28
N ARG A 220 -20.20 14.47 -0.76
CA ARG A 220 -21.26 13.46 -0.88
C ARG A 220 -21.21 12.43 0.24
N TYR A 221 -19.99 11.98 0.61
CA TYR A 221 -19.81 11.07 1.74
C TYR A 221 -20.32 11.69 3.05
N GLN A 222 -19.96 12.94 3.34
CA GLN A 222 -20.37 13.65 4.55
C GLN A 222 -21.89 13.94 4.61
N GLU A 223 -22.54 14.14 3.47
CA GLU A 223 -23.98 14.35 3.34
C GLU A 223 -24.78 13.04 3.29
N SER A 224 -24.09 11.91 3.06
CA SER A 224 -24.73 10.60 2.96
C SER A 224 -25.17 10.06 4.33
N ASN A 225 -26.33 9.41 4.36
CA ASN A 225 -26.78 8.63 5.50
C ASN A 225 -26.65 7.11 5.25
N GLN A 226 -25.86 6.71 4.25
CA GLN A 226 -25.67 5.29 3.91
C GLN A 226 -24.87 4.58 5.00
N THR A 227 -25.26 3.35 5.28
CA THR A 227 -24.50 2.45 6.16
C THR A 227 -23.21 1.99 5.48
N PRO A 228 -22.22 1.48 6.24
CA PRO A 228 -21.01 0.89 5.65
C PRO A 228 -21.31 -0.17 4.57
N ASP A 229 -22.29 -1.05 4.79
CA ASP A 229 -22.65 -2.10 3.82
C ASP A 229 -23.25 -1.52 2.53
N GLU A 230 -24.04 -0.46 2.63
CA GLU A 230 -24.59 0.26 1.46
C GLU A 230 -23.49 0.98 0.68
N LEU A 231 -22.49 1.52 1.37
CA LEU A 231 -21.30 2.12 0.73
C LEU A 231 -20.43 1.05 0.04
N VAL A 232 -20.22 -0.10 0.67
CA VAL A 232 -19.52 -1.24 0.06
C VAL A 232 -20.17 -1.64 -1.25
N GLU A 233 -21.50 -1.73 -1.27
CA GLU A 233 -22.23 -2.06 -2.50
C GLU A 233 -22.15 -0.93 -3.54
N ALA A 234 -22.32 0.34 -3.11
CA ALA A 234 -22.27 1.51 -3.98
C ALA A 234 -20.88 1.75 -4.60
N TRP A 235 -19.82 1.33 -3.91
CA TRP A 235 -18.42 1.45 -4.35
C TRP A 235 -17.85 0.14 -4.91
N ARG A 236 -18.71 -0.82 -5.26
CA ARG A 236 -18.27 -2.08 -5.84
C ARG A 236 -17.39 -1.82 -7.07
N PHE A 237 -16.23 -2.50 -7.11
CA PHE A 237 -15.31 -2.40 -8.23
C PHE A 237 -15.93 -2.98 -9.50
N ASP A 238 -15.90 -2.20 -10.58
CA ASP A 238 -16.31 -2.61 -11.92
C ASP A 238 -15.07 -2.76 -12.82
N PRO A 239 -14.66 -3.99 -13.15
CA PRO A 239 -13.48 -4.21 -13.99
C PRO A 239 -13.64 -3.75 -15.44
N ALA A 240 -14.87 -3.44 -15.89
CA ALA A 240 -15.13 -2.90 -17.22
C ALA A 240 -14.97 -1.38 -17.28
N ARG A 241 -14.94 -0.72 -16.11
CA ARG A 241 -14.80 0.74 -16.03
C ARG A 241 -13.32 1.12 -16.03
N PRO A 242 -12.85 1.96 -16.97
CA PRO A 242 -11.48 2.47 -16.97
C PRO A 242 -11.16 3.21 -15.66
N GLU A 243 -9.96 2.98 -15.13
CA GLU A 243 -9.52 3.55 -13.88
C GLU A 243 -7.99 3.80 -13.88
N PHE A 244 -7.52 4.55 -12.91
CA PHE A 244 -6.10 4.82 -12.74
C PHE A 244 -5.73 4.85 -11.25
N THR A 245 -4.48 4.53 -10.97
CA THR A 245 -3.82 4.81 -9.70
C THR A 245 -2.78 5.89 -9.92
N TRP A 246 -2.80 6.91 -9.07
CA TRP A 246 -1.84 8.00 -9.08
C TRP A 246 -1.29 8.23 -7.68
N MET A 247 0.04 8.45 -7.60
CA MET A 247 0.70 8.81 -6.35
C MET A 247 1.75 9.91 -6.60
N GLU A 248 1.80 10.89 -5.71
CA GLU A 248 2.90 11.86 -5.60
C GLU A 248 3.55 11.74 -4.22
N VAL A 249 4.88 11.58 -4.20
CA VAL A 249 5.69 11.70 -2.98
C VAL A 249 6.58 12.91 -3.14
N ARG A 250 6.34 13.92 -2.30
CA ARG A 250 7.08 15.20 -2.29
C ARG A 250 7.85 15.32 -1.00
N VAL A 251 9.15 15.53 -1.11
CA VAL A 251 10.05 15.72 0.03
C VAL A 251 10.82 17.01 -0.14
N GLN A 252 10.82 17.84 0.91
CA GLN A 252 11.60 19.06 1.00
C GLN A 252 12.63 18.95 2.12
N SER A 253 13.85 19.37 1.85
CA SER A 253 14.93 19.47 2.84
C SER A 253 15.84 20.64 2.46
N ALA A 254 15.98 21.61 3.35
CA ALA A 254 16.67 22.89 3.12
C ALA A 254 16.14 23.56 1.83
N GLU A 255 17.02 23.76 0.85
CA GLU A 255 16.67 24.41 -0.43
C GLU A 255 16.32 23.43 -1.55
N THR A 256 16.22 22.12 -1.24
CA THR A 256 15.98 21.07 -2.24
C THR A 256 14.58 20.49 -2.08
N GLU A 257 13.89 20.33 -3.20
CA GLU A 257 12.67 19.55 -3.31
C GLU A 257 12.87 18.38 -4.26
N VAL A 258 12.43 17.19 -3.85
CA VAL A 258 12.34 16.00 -4.70
C VAL A 258 10.89 15.57 -4.78
N VAL A 259 10.42 15.32 -6.00
CA VAL A 259 9.04 14.88 -6.26
C VAL A 259 9.08 13.64 -7.13
N TRP A 260 8.55 12.55 -6.60
CA TRP A 260 8.25 11.35 -7.39
C TRP A 260 6.77 11.34 -7.75
N THR A 261 6.48 10.96 -8.98
CA THR A 261 5.11 10.71 -9.45
C THR A 261 5.04 9.32 -10.02
N VAL A 262 4.04 8.56 -9.57
CA VAL A 262 3.75 7.19 -10.02
C VAL A 262 2.35 7.17 -10.59
N GLU A 263 2.16 6.57 -11.77
CA GLU A 263 0.84 6.44 -12.40
C GLU A 263 0.72 5.12 -13.17
N ASP A 264 -0.43 4.45 -13.04
CA ASP A 264 -0.81 3.26 -13.79
C ASP A 264 -2.30 3.32 -14.16
N HIS A 265 -2.68 2.72 -15.30
CA HIS A 265 -4.05 2.71 -15.81
C HIS A 265 -4.66 1.30 -15.89
N GLY A 266 -4.06 0.35 -15.20
CA GLY A 266 -4.38 -1.06 -15.36
C GLY A 266 -3.90 -1.64 -16.69
N HIS A 267 -3.84 -2.95 -16.79
CA HIS A 267 -3.37 -3.65 -17.97
C HIS A 267 -3.85 -5.10 -17.99
N ASN A 268 -4.24 -5.61 -19.18
CA ASN A 268 -4.64 -7.00 -19.38
C ASN A 268 -5.75 -7.52 -18.43
N GLY A 269 -6.67 -6.64 -18.02
CA GLY A 269 -7.77 -6.96 -17.12
C GLY A 269 -7.42 -6.84 -15.62
N ASP A 270 -6.18 -6.53 -15.28
CA ASP A 270 -5.78 -6.19 -13.92
C ASP A 270 -5.98 -4.70 -13.65
N SER A 271 -6.55 -4.36 -12.49
CA SER A 271 -6.71 -2.96 -12.10
C SER A 271 -5.37 -2.31 -11.79
N SER A 272 -5.29 -0.98 -11.98
CA SER A 272 -4.09 -0.20 -11.69
C SER A 272 -3.63 -0.35 -10.24
N MET A 273 -4.58 -0.38 -9.29
CA MET A 273 -4.24 -0.55 -7.87
C MET A 273 -3.74 -1.97 -7.57
N ALA A 274 -4.38 -3.00 -8.14
CA ALA A 274 -3.90 -4.38 -7.98
C ALA A 274 -2.49 -4.55 -8.56
N ARG A 275 -2.23 -3.88 -9.70
CA ARG A 275 -0.90 -3.88 -10.34
C ARG A 275 0.12 -3.13 -9.50
N THR A 276 -0.12 -1.87 -9.16
CA THR A 276 0.86 -1.04 -8.44
C THR A 276 1.17 -1.61 -7.06
N THR A 277 0.15 -1.95 -6.28
CA THR A 277 0.34 -2.59 -4.96
C THR A 277 0.97 -3.97 -5.09
N GLY A 278 0.43 -4.82 -5.97
CA GLY A 278 0.89 -6.19 -6.13
C GLY A 278 2.30 -6.31 -6.72
N LEU A 279 2.72 -5.40 -7.60
CA LEU A 279 4.09 -5.37 -8.12
C LEU A 279 5.11 -5.00 -7.05
N VAL A 280 4.78 -4.08 -6.14
CA VAL A 280 5.63 -3.77 -4.98
C VAL A 280 5.78 -5.01 -4.10
N THR A 281 4.68 -5.68 -3.77
CA THR A 281 4.68 -6.90 -2.96
C THR A 281 5.49 -8.01 -3.63
N TYR A 282 5.23 -8.29 -4.91
CA TYR A 282 5.97 -9.25 -5.71
C TYR A 282 7.47 -8.95 -5.73
N ALA A 283 7.84 -7.70 -6.02
CA ALA A 283 9.24 -7.29 -6.06
C ALA A 283 9.93 -7.42 -4.70
N CYS A 284 9.23 -7.14 -3.60
CA CYS A 284 9.76 -7.33 -2.25
C CYS A 284 10.07 -8.80 -1.94
N VAL A 285 9.20 -9.74 -2.35
CA VAL A 285 9.48 -11.18 -2.22
C VAL A 285 10.74 -11.57 -3.01
N GLU A 286 10.82 -11.17 -4.30
CA GLU A 286 11.94 -11.49 -5.16
C GLU A 286 13.27 -10.93 -4.64
N VAL A 287 13.26 -9.65 -4.26
CA VAL A 287 14.47 -8.96 -3.79
C VAL A 287 14.90 -9.52 -2.45
N TRP A 288 13.99 -9.78 -1.53
CA TRP A 288 14.31 -10.40 -0.23
C TRP A 288 14.91 -11.79 -0.42
N ALA A 289 14.33 -12.62 -1.25
CA ALA A 289 14.83 -13.96 -1.52
C ALA A 289 16.25 -13.93 -2.16
N LYS A 290 16.43 -13.04 -3.15
CA LYS A 290 17.70 -12.88 -3.89
C LYS A 290 18.84 -12.35 -3.01
N GLN A 291 18.53 -11.37 -2.14
CA GLN A 291 19.53 -10.66 -1.33
C GLN A 291 19.62 -11.19 0.12
N ALA A 292 18.77 -12.13 0.52
CA ALA A 292 18.68 -12.66 1.88
C ALA A 292 18.59 -11.53 2.96
N LEU A 293 17.69 -10.56 2.74
CA LEU A 293 17.69 -9.26 3.45
C LEU A 293 17.50 -9.40 4.97
N PHE A 294 16.50 -10.16 5.39
CA PHE A 294 16.12 -10.27 6.79
C PHE A 294 16.06 -11.72 7.23
N ASN A 295 16.66 -12.03 8.38
CA ASN A 295 16.61 -13.37 8.97
C ASN A 295 15.66 -13.44 10.16
N GLU A 296 15.43 -12.32 10.84
CA GLU A 296 14.54 -12.18 11.99
C GLU A 296 14.10 -10.73 12.16
N GLY A 297 13.05 -10.49 12.94
CA GLY A 297 12.61 -9.14 13.28
C GLY A 297 11.48 -8.61 12.43
N ILE A 298 11.08 -7.38 12.72
CA ILE A 298 9.95 -6.68 12.12
C ILE A 298 10.47 -5.44 11.41
N HIS A 299 10.33 -5.43 10.09
CA HIS A 299 10.96 -4.44 9.21
C HIS A 299 9.90 -3.68 8.42
N PRO A 300 9.83 -2.34 8.55
CA PRO A 300 9.05 -1.52 7.65
C PRO A 300 9.77 -1.37 6.30
N PRO A 301 9.10 -0.84 5.25
CA PRO A 301 9.71 -0.66 3.92
C PRO A 301 10.95 0.24 3.93
N GLU A 302 11.08 1.13 4.90
CA GLU A 302 12.24 2.02 5.09
C GLU A 302 13.53 1.26 5.41
N ASP A 303 13.44 0.06 5.96
CA ASP A 303 14.61 -0.78 6.28
C ASP A 303 15.24 -1.42 5.04
N LEU A 304 14.51 -1.47 3.92
CA LEU A 304 15.06 -1.99 2.67
C LEU A 304 16.30 -1.18 2.23
N PRO A 305 17.43 -1.82 1.92
CA PRO A 305 18.60 -1.10 1.45
C PRO A 305 18.33 -0.41 0.10
N THR A 306 19.08 0.65 -0.19
CA THR A 306 18.88 1.49 -1.40
C THR A 306 18.88 0.69 -2.71
N ASN A 307 19.75 -0.31 -2.84
CA ASN A 307 19.76 -1.19 -4.01
C ASN A 307 18.53 -2.08 -4.12
N ALA A 308 17.96 -2.51 -3.00
CA ALA A 308 16.72 -3.27 -2.99
C ALA A 308 15.53 -2.39 -3.41
N ILE A 309 15.46 -1.16 -2.90
CA ILE A 309 14.44 -0.18 -3.32
C ILE A 309 14.55 0.09 -4.84
N GLN A 310 15.79 0.25 -5.36
CA GLN A 310 15.98 0.46 -6.79
C GLN A 310 15.50 -0.74 -7.61
N GLU A 311 15.75 -1.98 -7.18
CA GLU A 311 15.23 -3.18 -7.86
C GLU A 311 13.69 -3.22 -7.85
N VAL A 312 13.05 -2.78 -6.77
CA VAL A 312 11.57 -2.65 -6.72
C VAL A 312 11.08 -1.64 -7.77
N LEU A 313 11.69 -0.45 -7.86
CA LEU A 313 11.37 0.56 -8.87
C LEU A 313 11.56 0.02 -10.30
N ASP A 314 12.65 -0.69 -10.55
CA ASP A 314 12.96 -1.28 -11.84
C ASP A 314 11.94 -2.36 -12.25
N VAL A 315 11.38 -3.12 -11.28
CA VAL A 315 10.30 -4.07 -11.54
C VAL A 315 9.05 -3.34 -12.00
N LEU A 316 8.60 -2.32 -11.28
CA LEU A 316 7.41 -1.55 -11.63
C LEU A 316 7.54 -0.92 -13.03
N GLN A 317 8.69 -0.31 -13.33
CA GLN A 317 8.93 0.32 -14.64
C GLN A 317 8.94 -0.71 -15.79
N ARG A 318 9.56 -1.88 -15.59
CA ARG A 318 9.54 -2.97 -16.59
C ARG A 318 8.12 -3.50 -16.86
N GLU A 319 7.27 -3.48 -15.86
CA GLU A 319 5.85 -3.87 -15.97
C GLU A 319 4.97 -2.73 -16.52
N GLY A 320 5.55 -1.59 -16.89
CA GLY A 320 4.88 -0.48 -17.56
C GLY A 320 4.28 0.58 -16.63
N VAL A 321 4.52 0.50 -15.32
CA VAL A 321 4.12 1.58 -14.38
C VAL A 321 4.97 2.81 -14.68
N SER A 322 4.31 3.96 -14.88
CA SER A 322 5.00 5.23 -15.09
C SER A 322 5.56 5.75 -13.77
N ILE A 323 6.86 5.92 -13.70
CA ILE A 323 7.55 6.50 -12.54
C ILE A 323 8.46 7.62 -13.02
N SER A 324 8.25 8.83 -12.51
CA SER A 324 9.11 9.98 -12.77
C SER A 324 9.64 10.57 -11.46
N CYS A 325 10.83 11.15 -11.54
CA CYS A 325 11.44 11.86 -10.42
C CYS A 325 11.93 13.22 -10.90
N ARG A 326 11.51 14.28 -10.23
CA ARG A 326 11.93 15.66 -10.48
C ARG A 326 12.62 16.21 -9.25
N ARG A 327 13.75 16.89 -9.44
CA ARG A 327 14.45 17.63 -8.42
C ARG A 327 14.45 19.11 -8.78
N SER A 328 14.20 19.97 -7.82
CA SER A 328 14.22 21.43 -7.97
C SER A 328 14.74 22.10 -6.70
N ASN A 329 15.26 23.32 -6.87
CA ASN A 329 15.56 24.16 -5.73
C ASN A 329 14.29 24.89 -5.27
N VAL A 330 14.02 24.82 -3.98
CA VAL A 330 12.96 25.63 -3.34
C VAL A 330 13.54 27.03 -3.17
N LYS A 331 12.90 28.04 -3.76
CA LYS A 331 13.29 29.43 -3.45
C LYS A 331 12.84 29.73 -2.02
N PRO A 332 13.71 30.36 -1.22
CA PRO A 332 13.39 30.76 0.14
C PRO A 332 12.20 31.75 0.20
#